data_1bc698d547ebf03b1c21ae71b1020844
#
_entry.id   1bc698d547ebf03b1c21ae71b1020844
#
_cell.length_a   1.000
_cell.length_b   1.000
_cell.length_c   1.000
_cell.angle_alpha   90.00
_cell.angle_beta   90.00
_cell.angle_gamma   90.00
#
_symmetry.space_group_name_H-M   'P 1'
#
loop_
_entity.id
_entity.type
_entity.pdbx_description
1 polymer ?
#
loop_
_entity_poly.entity_id
_entity_poly.type
_entity_poly.pdbx_seq_one_letter_code
_entity_poly.pdbx_strand_id
1 'polypeptide(L)'
;MEKEPFKIDLWTGASVGDEADGALTRANGINRRFPYQTNGDTRKALNSGAVKYIDMHLSTMAQNVRYGFFGDLDVAIVEVCQINEDGSLVPTTSVGNSPTFVSQAKKVIVEVNVSQPLSLVGMHDIYEPLDPPHRKPIPLETPGDRIGTEAIPCDPSKIVAVVPCDVPDTTRPLAPIDDDAKAMSQHLIQFFEQEIAEGRLPKNLLPLQSGVGSVANAVISGLAKGPFTDLSIYTEVIQDGMFDLIDAGKVTVCSGTALSPSPDGLKRFYANIDEYRKKIILRPQEISNNPGIARRIGVIAMNTAIEFDIFGNVNSTHIMGSKMMNGVGGSGDFARSAYLTIFCTNSVAKNGDISSIVPYVSHVDHPEHDTMIFCTEQGVADCRGLSPVERARLIIEKCAHPDYKPMLTEYLEKALAATKNAHTPMLLDEALSWHKRFTETGSMKK
;
A
#
# COMPACT_ATOMS: atom_id res chain seq x y z
N MET A 1 30.44 20.46 26.81
CA MET A 1 30.69 19.71 25.58
C MET A 1 29.52 19.96 24.65
N GLU A 2 29.70 20.76 23.62
CA GLU A 2 28.73 20.83 22.50
C GLU A 2 28.70 19.44 21.88
N LYS A 3 27.54 18.79 21.90
CA LYS A 3 27.37 17.51 21.21
C LYS A 3 27.37 17.81 19.72
N GLU A 4 28.33 17.26 18.99
CA GLU A 4 28.28 17.34 17.52
C GLU A 4 26.92 16.81 17.02
N PRO A 5 26.24 17.54 16.13
CA PRO A 5 24.99 17.07 15.57
C PRO A 5 25.27 15.80 14.76
N PHE A 6 24.61 14.71 15.10
CA PHE A 6 24.67 13.47 14.33
C PHE A 6 23.39 13.27 13.51
N LYS A 7 23.50 12.60 12.39
CA LYS A 7 22.37 12.17 11.57
C LYS A 7 22.31 10.65 11.52
N ILE A 8 21.09 10.13 11.43
CA ILE A 8 20.84 8.69 11.30
C ILE A 8 20.28 8.33 9.92
N ASP A 9 20.53 7.12 9.51
CA ASP A 9 19.79 6.47 8.45
C ASP A 9 18.59 5.77 9.08
N LEU A 10 17.38 6.26 8.82
CA LEU A 10 16.16 5.79 9.46
C LEU A 10 15.48 4.74 8.58
N TRP A 11 15.38 3.53 9.10
CA TRP A 11 14.75 2.38 8.46
C TRP A 11 13.46 2.01 9.19
N THR A 12 12.37 1.83 8.46
CA THR A 12 11.07 1.45 9.05
C THR A 12 10.38 0.41 8.15
N GLY A 13 9.12 0.12 8.44
CA GLY A 13 8.15 -0.36 7.46
C GLY A 13 7.47 0.84 6.78
N ALA A 14 6.15 0.78 6.63
CA ALA A 14 5.36 1.94 6.23
C ALA A 14 5.10 2.81 7.46
N SER A 15 5.75 3.96 7.55
CA SER A 15 5.60 4.88 8.70
C SER A 15 4.51 5.92 8.44
N VAL A 16 3.67 6.18 9.45
CA VAL A 16 2.54 7.09 9.37
C VAL A 16 2.53 8.22 10.42
N GLY A 17 3.35 8.11 11.47
CA GLY A 17 3.38 9.05 12.60
C GLY A 17 4.25 10.28 12.39
N ASP A 18 4.05 11.29 13.24
CA ASP A 18 4.88 12.49 13.32
C ASP A 18 6.03 12.32 14.32
N GLU A 19 5.89 11.40 15.25
CA GLU A 19 6.77 11.22 16.41
C GLU A 19 8.21 10.87 16.01
N ALA A 20 8.35 9.99 15.02
CA ALA A 20 9.65 9.64 14.45
C ALA A 20 10.00 10.51 13.25
N ASP A 21 9.25 10.39 12.16
CA ASP A 21 9.57 11.05 10.88
C ASP A 21 9.60 12.59 11.01
N GLY A 22 8.53 13.18 11.53
CA GLY A 22 8.41 14.63 11.64
C GLY A 22 9.39 15.22 12.66
N ALA A 23 9.43 14.67 13.86
CA ALA A 23 10.30 15.15 14.93
C ALA A 23 11.79 15.07 14.54
N LEU A 24 12.25 13.94 14.01
CA LEU A 24 13.63 13.77 13.57
C LEU A 24 13.96 14.65 12.35
N THR A 25 13.01 14.86 11.43
CA THR A 25 13.20 15.76 10.29
C THR A 25 13.38 17.21 10.76
N ARG A 26 12.50 17.70 11.63
CA ARG A 26 12.60 19.06 12.20
C ARG A 26 13.88 19.28 13.00
N ALA A 27 14.37 18.23 13.67
CA ALA A 27 15.66 18.24 14.35
C ALA A 27 16.87 18.10 13.41
N ASN A 28 16.68 18.03 12.09
CA ASN A 28 17.72 17.75 11.09
C ASN A 28 18.49 16.45 11.37
N GLY A 29 17.84 15.47 11.99
CA GLY A 29 18.44 14.22 12.45
C GLY A 29 18.49 13.10 11.42
N ILE A 30 17.84 13.25 10.25
CA ILE A 30 17.76 12.20 9.22
C ILE A 30 18.74 12.49 8.08
N ASN A 31 19.59 11.52 7.74
CA ASN A 31 20.43 11.51 6.53
C ASN A 31 19.73 10.78 5.39
N ARG A 32 19.31 9.52 5.62
CA ARG A 32 18.57 8.69 4.66
C ARG A 32 17.29 8.19 5.30
N ARG A 33 16.25 8.01 4.49
CA ARG A 33 14.95 7.48 4.90
C ARG A 33 14.52 6.33 4.00
N PHE A 34 14.12 5.21 4.59
CA PHE A 34 13.68 3.98 3.93
C PHE A 34 12.40 3.44 4.57
N PRO A 35 11.59 2.67 3.86
CA PRO A 35 11.32 2.67 2.43
C PRO A 35 10.12 3.55 2.08
N TYR A 36 9.29 3.93 3.08
CA TYR A 36 8.00 4.60 2.87
C TYR A 36 7.69 5.57 4.02
N GLN A 37 7.15 6.74 3.70
CA GLN A 37 6.78 7.77 4.66
C GLN A 37 5.53 8.54 4.22
N THR A 38 4.81 9.13 5.18
CA THR A 38 3.62 9.95 4.90
C THR A 38 3.66 11.33 5.59
N ASN A 39 4.74 11.63 6.31
CA ASN A 39 4.86 12.88 7.07
C ASN A 39 5.10 14.09 6.16
N GLY A 40 4.44 15.22 6.44
CA GLY A 40 4.51 16.44 5.65
C GLY A 40 5.88 17.13 5.67
N ASP A 41 6.56 17.14 6.83
CA ASP A 41 7.89 17.76 6.98
C ASP A 41 8.95 16.90 6.30
N THR A 42 8.88 15.59 6.47
CA THR A 42 9.74 14.64 5.77
C THR A 42 9.57 14.75 4.26
N ARG A 43 8.31 14.85 3.78
CA ARG A 43 8.02 15.07 2.36
C ARG A 43 8.64 16.36 1.82
N LYS A 44 8.62 17.45 2.57
CA LYS A 44 9.32 18.69 2.18
C LYS A 44 10.82 18.48 2.12
N ALA A 45 11.39 17.83 3.13
CA ALA A 45 12.83 17.60 3.24
C ALA A 45 13.36 16.70 2.10
N LEU A 46 12.66 15.62 1.74
CA LEU A 46 13.07 14.76 0.64
C LEU A 46 12.95 15.47 -0.74
N ASN A 47 11.88 16.26 -0.96
CA ASN A 47 11.70 16.99 -2.20
C ASN A 47 12.65 18.20 -2.36
N SER A 48 13.27 18.67 -1.27
CA SER A 48 14.34 19.69 -1.29
C SER A 48 15.76 19.10 -1.35
N GLY A 49 15.89 17.77 -1.26
CA GLY A 49 17.19 17.08 -1.21
C GLY A 49 17.88 17.14 0.17
N ALA A 50 17.23 17.67 1.20
CA ALA A 50 17.78 17.71 2.56
C ALA A 50 17.85 16.32 3.21
N VAL A 51 16.94 15.42 2.84
CA VAL A 51 16.92 14.01 3.22
C VAL A 51 17.00 13.16 1.96
N LYS A 52 17.92 12.21 1.93
CA LYS A 52 18.01 11.21 0.86
C LYS A 52 16.93 10.16 1.08
N TYR A 53 16.03 10.02 0.12
CA TYR A 53 14.93 9.08 0.21
C TYR A 53 15.18 7.87 -0.70
N ILE A 54 15.05 6.67 -0.13
CA ILE A 54 15.19 5.42 -0.87
C ILE A 54 13.82 4.74 -0.85
N ASP A 55 13.06 5.00 -1.89
CA ASP A 55 11.79 4.35 -2.18
C ASP A 55 12.02 2.94 -2.70
N MET A 56 11.24 1.98 -2.24
CA MET A 56 11.33 0.58 -2.70
C MET A 56 10.06 -0.19 -2.38
N HIS A 57 9.89 -1.33 -3.04
CA HIS A 57 8.86 -2.29 -2.68
C HIS A 57 9.03 -2.75 -1.23
N LEU A 58 7.95 -2.72 -0.46
CA LEU A 58 8.00 -3.02 0.97
C LEU A 58 8.40 -4.47 1.25
N SER A 59 8.03 -5.41 0.38
CA SER A 59 8.43 -6.82 0.50
C SER A 59 9.94 -7.05 0.46
N THR A 60 10.70 -6.10 -0.11
CA THR A 60 12.15 -6.25 -0.28
C THR A 60 12.96 -5.63 0.85
N MET A 61 12.35 -4.85 1.74
CA MET A 61 13.08 -4.15 2.80
C MET A 61 13.80 -5.12 3.74
N ALA A 62 13.09 -6.08 4.31
CA ALA A 62 13.64 -7.05 5.26
C ALA A 62 14.80 -7.85 4.65
N GLN A 63 14.60 -8.43 3.46
CA GLN A 63 15.66 -9.20 2.80
C GLN A 63 16.90 -8.35 2.49
N ASN A 64 16.73 -7.08 2.07
CA ASN A 64 17.87 -6.20 1.75
C ASN A 64 18.67 -5.83 3.01
N VAL A 65 18.00 -5.73 4.16
CA VAL A 65 18.67 -5.59 5.45
C VAL A 65 19.50 -6.83 5.77
N ARG A 66 18.93 -8.03 5.65
CA ARG A 66 19.65 -9.29 5.89
C ARG A 66 20.81 -9.51 4.92
N TYR A 67 20.68 -9.05 3.66
CA TYR A 67 21.76 -9.11 2.66
C TYR A 67 22.87 -8.08 2.92
N GLY A 68 22.71 -7.18 3.89
CA GLY A 68 23.68 -6.14 4.20
C GLY A 68 23.77 -5.03 3.14
N PHE A 69 22.78 -4.88 2.26
CA PHE A 69 22.83 -3.91 1.17
C PHE A 69 22.79 -2.45 1.65
N PHE A 70 22.31 -2.22 2.87
CA PHE A 70 22.26 -0.89 3.47
C PHE A 70 23.35 -0.65 4.53
N GLY A 71 24.23 -1.63 4.75
CA GLY A 71 25.22 -1.63 5.82
C GLY A 71 24.65 -2.21 7.12
N ASP A 72 25.40 -2.01 8.21
CA ASP A 72 25.05 -2.53 9.54
C ASP A 72 23.85 -1.80 10.14
N LEU A 73 23.00 -2.55 10.82
CA LEU A 73 21.94 -1.98 11.67
C LEU A 73 22.47 -1.86 13.11
N ASP A 74 22.70 -0.64 13.57
CA ASP A 74 23.28 -0.41 14.89
C ASP A 74 22.27 -0.60 16.02
N VAL A 75 21.05 -0.05 15.85
CA VAL A 75 20.00 -0.08 16.88
C VAL A 75 18.64 -0.36 16.26
N ALA A 76 17.94 -1.37 16.77
CA ALA A 76 16.51 -1.54 16.55
C ALA A 76 15.73 -0.97 17.73
N ILE A 77 14.69 -0.18 17.45
CA ILE A 77 13.71 0.27 18.45
C ILE A 77 12.40 -0.38 18.10
N VAL A 78 11.84 -1.18 19.01
CA VAL A 78 10.63 -1.96 18.74
C VAL A 78 9.61 -1.77 19.86
N GLU A 79 8.38 -1.49 19.45
CA GLU A 79 7.24 -1.40 20.35
C GLU A 79 6.63 -2.78 20.56
N VAL A 80 6.31 -3.11 21.82
CA VAL A 80 5.74 -4.40 22.23
C VAL A 80 4.65 -4.21 23.28
N CYS A 81 3.71 -5.13 23.36
CA CYS A 81 2.76 -5.21 24.48
C CYS A 81 3.27 -6.10 25.60
N GLN A 82 4.24 -6.99 25.33
CA GLN A 82 4.80 -7.92 26.33
C GLN A 82 6.21 -8.37 25.93
N ILE A 83 7.04 -8.58 26.94
CA ILE A 83 8.30 -9.33 26.85
C ILE A 83 8.06 -10.65 27.56
N ASN A 84 8.29 -11.78 26.88
CA ASN A 84 8.14 -13.12 27.46
C ASN A 84 9.33 -13.51 28.35
N GLU A 85 9.18 -14.55 29.16
CA GLU A 85 10.24 -15.04 30.07
C GLU A 85 11.50 -15.50 29.31
N ASP A 86 11.35 -16.00 28.08
CA ASP A 86 12.46 -16.39 27.20
C ASP A 86 13.12 -15.22 26.46
N GLY A 87 12.65 -14.00 26.69
CA GLY A 87 13.11 -12.78 26.03
C GLY A 87 12.45 -12.47 24.69
N SER A 88 11.57 -13.34 24.18
CA SER A 88 10.83 -13.04 22.95
C SER A 88 9.85 -11.89 23.15
N LEU A 89 9.61 -11.15 22.07
CA LEU A 89 8.91 -9.87 22.06
C LEU A 89 7.55 -10.01 21.37
N VAL A 90 6.46 -9.71 22.06
CA VAL A 90 5.11 -9.71 21.48
C VAL A 90 4.82 -8.33 20.89
N PRO A 91 4.71 -8.19 19.57
CA PRO A 91 4.40 -6.90 18.94
C PRO A 91 3.04 -6.34 19.36
N THR A 92 2.79 -5.09 19.05
CA THR A 92 1.48 -4.43 19.23
C THR A 92 0.59 -4.62 18.00
N THR A 93 -0.06 -3.59 17.52
CA THR A 93 -0.94 -3.58 16.34
C THR A 93 -0.17 -3.62 15.01
N SER A 94 1.16 -3.62 15.05
CA SER A 94 2.02 -3.66 13.85
C SER A 94 3.21 -4.59 14.08
N VAL A 95 3.50 -5.42 13.07
CA VAL A 95 4.70 -6.25 13.00
C VAL A 95 5.76 -5.59 12.11
N GLY A 96 5.39 -5.17 10.92
CA GLY A 96 6.29 -4.53 9.95
C GLY A 96 7.55 -5.35 9.68
N ASN A 97 8.70 -4.68 9.72
CA ASN A 97 10.02 -5.29 9.59
C ASN A 97 10.70 -5.54 10.95
N SER A 98 9.98 -5.36 12.07
CA SER A 98 10.53 -5.51 13.42
C SER A 98 11.26 -6.84 13.66
N PRO A 99 10.77 -8.01 13.18
CA PRO A 99 11.50 -9.27 13.35
C PRO A 99 12.91 -9.22 12.76
N THR A 100 13.04 -8.75 11.53
CA THR A 100 14.34 -8.61 10.86
C THR A 100 15.21 -7.55 11.54
N PHE A 101 14.64 -6.43 11.98
CA PHE A 101 15.42 -5.41 12.70
C PHE A 101 15.96 -5.95 14.02
N VAL A 102 15.16 -6.69 14.79
CA VAL A 102 15.61 -7.34 16.04
C VAL A 102 16.70 -8.36 15.77
N SER A 103 16.53 -9.20 14.75
CA SER A 103 17.51 -10.24 14.41
C SER A 103 18.85 -9.67 13.92
N GLN A 104 18.83 -8.57 13.13
CA GLN A 104 20.03 -7.99 12.50
C GLN A 104 20.71 -6.90 13.31
N ALA A 105 20.00 -6.21 14.21
CA ALA A 105 20.59 -5.11 14.99
C ALA A 105 21.66 -5.57 15.95
N LYS A 106 22.67 -4.73 16.15
CA LYS A 106 23.70 -4.92 17.20
C LYS A 106 23.12 -4.71 18.61
N LYS A 107 22.14 -3.80 18.74
CA LYS A 107 21.46 -3.45 19.99
C LYS A 107 19.97 -3.30 19.76
N VAL A 108 19.17 -3.64 20.78
CA VAL A 108 17.72 -3.52 20.75
C VAL A 108 17.26 -2.64 21.93
N ILE A 109 16.43 -1.67 21.65
CA ILE A 109 15.66 -0.91 22.63
C ILE A 109 14.21 -1.40 22.51
N VAL A 110 13.65 -1.84 23.61
CA VAL A 110 12.28 -2.34 23.66
C VAL A 110 11.38 -1.30 24.32
N GLU A 111 10.41 -0.80 23.60
CA GLU A 111 9.38 0.09 24.11
C GLU A 111 8.16 -0.76 24.50
N VAL A 112 7.93 -0.88 25.83
CA VAL A 112 6.77 -1.63 26.35
C VAL A 112 5.62 -0.66 26.51
N ASN A 113 4.64 -0.74 25.60
CA ASN A 113 3.52 0.18 25.57
C ASN A 113 2.33 -0.38 26.35
N VAL A 114 2.09 0.21 27.52
CA VAL A 114 1.01 -0.25 28.43
C VAL A 114 -0.38 0.21 27.97
N SER A 115 -0.49 1.11 27.00
CA SER A 115 -1.77 1.44 26.36
C SER A 115 -2.28 0.30 25.47
N GLN A 116 -1.40 -0.61 25.08
CA GLN A 116 -1.71 -1.74 24.22
C GLN A 116 -2.21 -2.94 25.03
N PRO A 117 -3.40 -3.47 24.75
CA PRO A 117 -3.97 -4.56 25.55
C PRO A 117 -3.25 -5.88 25.32
N LEU A 118 -3.09 -6.67 26.39
CA LEU A 118 -2.52 -8.01 26.33
C LEU A 118 -3.39 -9.00 25.50
N SER A 119 -4.61 -8.63 25.15
CA SER A 119 -5.44 -9.39 24.21
C SER A 119 -4.85 -9.47 22.80
N LEU A 120 -3.83 -8.66 22.49
CA LEU A 120 -3.04 -8.77 21.25
C LEU A 120 -2.17 -10.04 21.21
N VAL A 121 -1.81 -10.61 22.36
CA VAL A 121 -1.06 -11.88 22.45
C VAL A 121 -1.81 -12.98 21.70
N GLY A 122 -1.13 -13.67 20.78
CA GLY A 122 -1.71 -14.70 19.92
C GLY A 122 -2.31 -14.20 18.60
N MET A 123 -2.33 -12.89 18.33
CA MET A 123 -2.73 -12.35 17.02
C MET A 123 -1.61 -12.44 15.97
N HIS A 124 -0.37 -12.63 16.40
CA HIS A 124 0.82 -12.55 15.54
C HIS A 124 1.21 -13.94 14.99
N ASP A 125 1.85 -13.93 13.81
CA ASP A 125 2.42 -15.11 13.15
C ASP A 125 3.76 -14.71 12.52
N ILE A 126 4.81 -14.76 13.34
CA ILE A 126 6.15 -14.28 12.99
C ILE A 126 6.92 -15.39 12.28
N TYR A 127 7.16 -15.19 10.99
CA TYR A 127 7.94 -16.09 10.16
C TYR A 127 8.98 -15.30 9.36
N GLU A 128 10.24 -15.65 9.48
CA GLU A 128 11.32 -15.09 8.66
C GLU A 128 11.79 -16.16 7.67
N PRO A 129 11.71 -15.91 6.35
CA PRO A 129 12.19 -16.86 5.35
C PRO A 129 13.73 -16.93 5.37
N LEU A 130 14.26 -18.09 5.02
CA LEU A 130 15.69 -18.24 4.79
C LEU A 130 16.13 -17.41 3.57
N ASP A 131 17.38 -16.98 3.57
CA ASP A 131 17.96 -16.25 2.45
C ASP A 131 18.58 -17.20 1.38
N PRO A 132 18.71 -16.76 0.13
CA PRO A 132 19.41 -17.53 -0.89
C PRO A 132 20.84 -17.91 -0.47
N PRO A 133 21.36 -19.10 -0.89
CA PRO A 133 20.71 -20.08 -1.76
C PRO A 133 19.79 -21.08 -1.02
N HIS A 134 19.55 -20.89 0.27
CA HIS A 134 18.82 -21.83 1.13
C HIS A 134 17.33 -21.52 1.26
N ARG A 135 16.84 -20.48 0.54
CA ARG A 135 15.42 -20.08 0.58
C ARG A 135 14.52 -21.24 0.13
N LYS A 136 13.47 -21.48 0.90
CA LYS A 136 12.44 -22.46 0.62
C LYS A 136 11.11 -21.77 0.28
N PRO A 137 10.17 -22.46 -0.39
CA PRO A 137 8.81 -21.96 -0.50
C PRO A 137 8.22 -21.64 0.88
N ILE A 138 7.64 -20.48 1.03
CA ILE A 138 6.94 -20.10 2.27
C ILE A 138 5.68 -20.98 2.37
N PRO A 139 5.49 -21.76 3.46
CA PRO A 139 4.43 -22.76 3.56
C PRO A 139 3.05 -22.18 3.92
N LEU A 140 2.67 -21.04 3.33
CA LEU A 140 1.39 -20.38 3.52
C LEU A 140 0.52 -20.66 2.29
N GLU A 141 -0.50 -21.51 2.42
CA GLU A 141 -1.39 -21.92 1.33
C GLU A 141 -2.69 -21.12 1.30
N THR A 142 -3.12 -20.64 2.45
CA THR A 142 -4.31 -19.79 2.62
C THR A 142 -4.00 -18.58 3.51
N PRO A 143 -4.75 -17.47 3.41
CA PRO A 143 -4.55 -16.33 4.31
C PRO A 143 -4.66 -16.65 5.80
N GLY A 144 -5.34 -17.74 6.17
CA GLY A 144 -5.56 -18.18 7.55
C GLY A 144 -4.46 -19.05 8.14
N ASP A 145 -3.51 -19.55 7.33
CA ASP A 145 -2.47 -20.45 7.82
C ASP A 145 -1.54 -19.74 8.79
N ARG A 146 -1.20 -20.38 9.88
CA ARG A 146 -0.15 -19.93 10.80
C ARG A 146 1.09 -20.78 10.58
N ILE A 147 2.21 -20.10 10.30
CA ILE A 147 3.45 -20.75 9.85
C ILE A 147 4.67 -20.38 10.70
N GLY A 148 4.49 -19.46 11.64
CA GLY A 148 5.55 -18.92 12.49
C GLY A 148 5.23 -19.00 13.98
N THR A 149 5.80 -18.09 14.75
CA THR A 149 5.65 -17.96 16.19
C THR A 149 4.77 -16.76 16.57
N GLU A 150 4.21 -16.76 17.80
CA GLU A 150 3.36 -15.67 18.28
C GLU A 150 4.16 -14.43 18.76
N ALA A 151 5.49 -14.54 18.88
CA ALA A 151 6.37 -13.49 19.33
C ALA A 151 7.65 -13.45 18.48
N ILE A 152 8.31 -12.30 18.44
CA ILE A 152 9.58 -12.10 17.76
C ILE A 152 10.69 -12.73 18.62
N PRO A 153 11.44 -13.72 18.11
CA PRO A 153 12.62 -14.23 18.81
C PRO A 153 13.64 -13.09 19.02
N CYS A 154 14.13 -12.94 20.23
CA CYS A 154 15.13 -11.94 20.57
C CYS A 154 16.18 -12.53 21.50
N ASP A 155 17.46 -12.30 21.19
CA ASP A 155 18.55 -12.58 22.13
C ASP A 155 18.53 -11.52 23.22
N PRO A 156 18.24 -11.86 24.50
CA PRO A 156 18.17 -10.90 25.59
C PRO A 156 19.47 -10.08 25.77
N SER A 157 20.62 -10.62 25.37
CA SER A 157 21.90 -9.91 25.47
C SER A 157 22.00 -8.68 24.58
N LYS A 158 21.17 -8.60 23.53
CA LYS A 158 21.07 -7.42 22.66
C LYS A 158 20.22 -6.29 23.26
N ILE A 159 19.35 -6.58 24.24
CA ILE A 159 18.46 -5.59 24.85
C ILE A 159 19.26 -4.67 25.76
N VAL A 160 19.47 -3.44 25.29
CA VAL A 160 20.25 -2.42 26.05
C VAL A 160 19.37 -1.49 26.87
N ALA A 161 18.09 -1.40 26.57
CA ALA A 161 17.10 -0.65 27.32
C ALA A 161 15.69 -1.20 27.14
N VAL A 162 14.89 -1.10 28.21
CA VAL A 162 13.44 -1.32 28.19
C VAL A 162 12.79 -0.02 28.64
N VAL A 163 11.93 0.55 27.82
CA VAL A 163 11.30 1.85 28.02
C VAL A 163 9.79 1.66 28.16
N PRO A 164 9.22 1.79 29.37
CA PRO A 164 7.77 1.79 29.51
C PRO A 164 7.19 3.08 28.89
N CYS A 165 6.13 2.94 28.10
CA CYS A 165 5.36 4.08 27.59
C CYS A 165 3.86 3.81 27.70
N ASP A 166 3.07 4.87 27.63
CA ASP A 166 1.61 4.86 27.64
C ASP A 166 1.13 5.81 26.54
N VAL A 167 1.29 5.37 25.29
CA VAL A 167 1.00 6.19 24.09
C VAL A 167 0.07 5.41 23.16
N PRO A 168 -1.14 5.89 22.90
CA PRO A 168 -2.04 5.23 21.95
C PRO A 168 -1.49 5.30 20.53
N ASP A 169 -1.91 4.35 19.68
CA ASP A 169 -1.53 4.35 18.27
C ASP A 169 -1.88 5.66 17.57
N THR A 170 -0.95 6.15 16.77
CA THR A 170 -1.20 7.30 15.89
C THR A 170 -2.15 6.88 14.77
N THR A 171 -3.32 7.51 14.73
CA THR A 171 -4.33 7.26 13.73
C THR A 171 -4.58 8.49 12.86
N ARG A 172 -5.20 8.29 11.69
CA ARG A 172 -5.62 9.39 10.81
C ARG A 172 -7.10 9.27 10.51
N PRO A 173 -7.86 10.38 10.61
CA PRO A 173 -9.24 10.38 10.14
C PRO A 173 -9.31 9.98 8.68
N LEU A 174 -10.26 9.12 8.34
CA LEU A 174 -10.63 8.85 6.96
C LEU A 174 -11.61 9.92 6.49
N ALA A 175 -11.45 10.37 5.25
CA ALA A 175 -12.44 11.24 4.64
C ALA A 175 -13.79 10.50 4.54
N PRO A 176 -14.92 11.21 4.68
CA PRO A 176 -16.24 10.63 4.42
C PRO A 176 -16.31 10.02 3.03
N ILE A 177 -17.05 8.94 2.90
CA ILE A 177 -17.27 8.27 1.61
C ILE A 177 -18.13 9.19 0.74
N ASP A 178 -17.54 9.75 -0.31
CA ASP A 178 -18.22 10.61 -1.28
C ASP A 178 -18.96 9.79 -2.35
N ASP A 179 -19.63 10.48 -3.26
CA ASP A 179 -20.43 9.83 -4.30
C ASP A 179 -19.55 9.17 -5.37
N ASP A 180 -18.36 9.70 -5.64
CA ASP A 180 -17.41 9.12 -6.56
C ASP A 180 -16.89 7.76 -6.04
N ALA A 181 -16.53 7.69 -4.76
CA ALA A 181 -16.10 6.44 -4.14
C ALA A 181 -17.23 5.39 -4.08
N LYS A 182 -18.50 5.84 -3.86
CA LYS A 182 -19.66 4.95 -3.95
C LYS A 182 -19.87 4.41 -5.36
N ALA A 183 -19.72 5.27 -6.38
CA ALA A 183 -19.85 4.86 -7.78
C ALA A 183 -18.78 3.83 -8.15
N MET A 184 -17.50 4.07 -7.80
CA MET A 184 -16.42 3.11 -8.01
C MET A 184 -16.70 1.76 -7.32
N SER A 185 -17.18 1.79 -6.07
CA SER A 185 -17.56 0.57 -5.34
C SER A 185 -18.67 -0.21 -6.07
N GLN A 186 -19.70 0.48 -6.56
CA GLN A 186 -20.79 -0.15 -7.32
C GLN A 186 -20.29 -0.76 -8.63
N HIS A 187 -19.45 -0.06 -9.37
CA HIS A 187 -18.84 -0.58 -10.60
C HIS A 187 -18.02 -1.85 -10.34
N LEU A 188 -17.24 -1.89 -9.26
CA LEU A 188 -16.47 -3.08 -8.92
C LEU A 188 -17.35 -4.25 -8.45
N ILE A 189 -18.42 -4.00 -7.69
CA ILE A 189 -19.40 -5.03 -7.33
C ILE A 189 -19.99 -5.67 -8.59
N GLN A 190 -20.46 -4.85 -9.53
CA GLN A 190 -21.01 -5.34 -10.81
C GLN A 190 -19.96 -6.12 -11.61
N PHE A 191 -18.74 -5.64 -11.65
CA PHE A 191 -17.63 -6.34 -12.31
C PHE A 191 -17.39 -7.72 -11.68
N PHE A 192 -17.33 -7.81 -10.34
CA PHE A 192 -17.12 -9.10 -9.66
C PHE A 192 -18.32 -10.05 -9.83
N GLU A 193 -19.56 -9.55 -9.82
CA GLU A 193 -20.75 -10.35 -10.11
C GLU A 193 -20.71 -10.93 -11.51
N GLN A 194 -20.26 -10.14 -12.50
CA GLN A 194 -20.06 -10.62 -13.86
C GLN A 194 -18.95 -11.68 -13.94
N GLU A 195 -17.80 -11.48 -13.31
CA GLU A 195 -16.71 -12.46 -13.26
C GLU A 195 -17.16 -13.80 -12.63
N ILE A 196 -18.01 -13.74 -11.61
CA ILE A 196 -18.62 -14.93 -11.00
C ILE A 196 -19.60 -15.59 -11.96
N ALA A 197 -20.47 -14.83 -12.60
CA ALA A 197 -21.46 -15.35 -13.54
C ALA A 197 -20.82 -16.06 -14.76
N GLU A 198 -19.65 -15.56 -15.18
CA GLU A 198 -18.86 -16.14 -16.26
C GLU A 198 -17.90 -17.25 -15.78
N GLY A 199 -17.91 -17.60 -14.50
CA GLY A 199 -17.12 -18.68 -13.92
C GLY A 199 -15.62 -18.40 -13.77
N ARG A 200 -15.19 -17.14 -13.88
CA ARG A 200 -13.79 -16.72 -13.69
C ARG A 200 -13.42 -16.44 -12.24
N LEU A 201 -14.41 -16.14 -11.39
CA LEU A 201 -14.23 -16.01 -9.95
C LEU A 201 -15.18 -16.94 -9.19
N PRO A 202 -14.77 -17.45 -8.02
CA PRO A 202 -15.66 -18.14 -7.09
C PRO A 202 -16.62 -17.16 -6.41
N LYS A 203 -17.73 -17.64 -5.86
CA LYS A 203 -18.76 -16.81 -5.20
C LYS A 203 -18.25 -16.04 -3.98
N ASN A 204 -17.26 -16.59 -3.30
CA ASN A 204 -16.60 -15.96 -2.14
C ASN A 204 -15.37 -15.14 -2.55
N LEU A 205 -15.22 -14.86 -3.85
CA LEU A 205 -14.06 -14.21 -4.44
C LEU A 205 -12.74 -14.93 -4.10
N LEU A 206 -11.64 -14.38 -4.56
CA LEU A 206 -10.30 -14.75 -4.13
C LEU A 206 -9.85 -13.78 -3.03
N PRO A 207 -8.73 -14.06 -2.31
CA PRO A 207 -8.28 -13.18 -1.25
C PRO A 207 -8.16 -11.73 -1.71
N LEU A 208 -8.74 -10.81 -0.93
CA LEU A 208 -8.78 -9.39 -1.27
C LEU A 208 -7.58 -8.67 -0.66
N GLN A 209 -6.95 -7.81 -1.44
CA GLN A 209 -6.00 -6.80 -0.98
C GLN A 209 -6.53 -5.41 -1.31
N SER A 210 -6.34 -4.48 -0.40
CA SER A 210 -6.66 -3.08 -0.62
C SER A 210 -5.50 -2.19 -0.19
N GLY A 211 -5.21 -1.17 -1.00
CA GLY A 211 -4.28 -0.12 -0.65
C GLY A 211 -4.79 0.75 0.51
N VAL A 212 -3.95 1.68 0.97
CA VAL A 212 -4.31 2.64 2.02
C VAL A 212 -5.03 3.86 1.45
N GLY A 213 -5.88 4.49 2.26
CA GLY A 213 -6.52 5.76 1.97
C GLY A 213 -8.03 5.67 1.80
N SER A 214 -8.66 6.85 1.69
CA SER A 214 -10.11 6.98 1.75
C SER A 214 -10.83 6.28 0.59
N VAL A 215 -10.31 6.37 -0.64
CA VAL A 215 -10.90 5.70 -1.81
C VAL A 215 -10.84 4.19 -1.66
N ALA A 216 -9.66 3.64 -1.35
CA ALA A 216 -9.49 2.20 -1.17
C ALA A 216 -10.38 1.67 -0.03
N ASN A 217 -10.43 2.36 1.10
CA ASN A 217 -11.29 2.01 2.23
C ASN A 217 -12.76 2.06 1.85
N ALA A 218 -13.19 3.06 1.09
CA ALA A 218 -14.58 3.21 0.65
C ALA A 218 -15.02 2.07 -0.28
N VAL A 219 -14.13 1.65 -1.19
CA VAL A 219 -14.39 0.51 -2.08
C VAL A 219 -14.57 -0.77 -1.26
N ILE A 220 -13.66 -1.07 -0.34
CA ILE A 220 -13.75 -2.26 0.52
C ILE A 220 -15.01 -2.20 1.40
N SER A 221 -15.29 -1.08 2.05
CA SER A 221 -16.50 -0.90 2.86
C SER A 221 -17.79 -1.09 2.04
N GLY A 222 -17.75 -0.67 0.77
CA GLY A 222 -18.87 -0.89 -0.16
C GLY A 222 -19.17 -2.36 -0.42
N LEU A 223 -18.15 -3.22 -0.46
CA LEU A 223 -18.34 -4.66 -0.61
C LEU A 223 -19.12 -5.30 0.55
N ALA A 224 -19.14 -4.66 1.73
CA ALA A 224 -19.98 -5.11 2.86
C ALA A 224 -21.47 -5.12 2.53
N LYS A 225 -21.91 -4.30 1.58
CA LYS A 225 -23.29 -4.23 1.09
C LYS A 225 -23.55 -5.16 -0.10
N GLY A 226 -22.51 -5.69 -0.72
CA GLY A 226 -22.61 -6.61 -1.85
C GLY A 226 -23.07 -8.02 -1.45
N PRO A 227 -23.27 -8.91 -2.42
CA PRO A 227 -23.79 -10.27 -2.19
C PRO A 227 -22.73 -11.26 -1.68
N PHE A 228 -21.46 -10.83 -1.57
CA PHE A 228 -20.33 -11.70 -1.27
C PHE A 228 -20.30 -12.12 0.19
N THR A 229 -19.94 -13.38 0.47
CA THR A 229 -19.77 -13.97 1.80
C THR A 229 -18.52 -14.85 1.83
N ASP A 230 -18.11 -15.24 3.04
CA ASP A 230 -16.95 -16.11 3.26
C ASP A 230 -15.65 -15.57 2.62
N LEU A 231 -15.53 -14.24 2.60
CA LEU A 231 -14.38 -13.55 2.07
C LEU A 231 -13.12 -13.81 2.90
N SER A 232 -11.99 -13.84 2.26
CA SER A 232 -10.68 -13.80 2.91
C SER A 232 -9.91 -12.56 2.46
N ILE A 233 -9.08 -12.04 3.36
CA ILE A 233 -8.27 -10.83 3.13
C ILE A 233 -6.81 -11.20 3.32
N TYR A 234 -5.99 -10.80 2.35
CA TYR A 234 -4.53 -10.87 2.40
C TYR A 234 -3.96 -9.55 1.91
N THR A 235 -3.52 -8.71 2.84
CA THR A 235 -3.21 -7.31 2.57
C THR A 235 -1.98 -6.83 3.36
N GLU A 236 -1.49 -5.63 3.06
CA GLU A 236 -0.48 -4.97 3.88
C GLU A 236 -1.10 -4.47 5.18
N VAL A 237 -2.05 -3.54 5.11
CA VAL A 237 -2.69 -2.93 6.29
C VAL A 237 -4.18 -3.22 6.33
N ILE A 238 -4.70 -3.29 7.55
CA ILE A 238 -6.11 -3.54 7.85
C ILE A 238 -6.73 -2.22 8.30
N GLN A 239 -7.74 -1.77 7.56
CA GLN A 239 -8.44 -0.49 7.76
C GLN A 239 -9.93 -0.69 8.11
N ASP A 240 -10.63 0.41 8.38
CA ASP A 240 -12.05 0.43 8.80
C ASP A 240 -12.97 -0.37 7.87
N GLY A 241 -12.80 -0.27 6.55
CA GLY A 241 -13.62 -1.03 5.60
C GLY A 241 -13.51 -2.56 5.77
N MET A 242 -12.36 -3.05 6.23
CA MET A 242 -12.19 -4.46 6.55
C MET A 242 -12.87 -4.83 7.87
N PHE A 243 -12.87 -3.93 8.85
CA PHE A 243 -13.68 -4.10 10.06
C PHE A 243 -15.17 -4.12 9.74
N ASP A 244 -15.64 -3.28 8.82
CA ASP A 244 -17.03 -3.30 8.36
C ASP A 244 -17.42 -4.66 7.77
N LEU A 245 -16.54 -5.28 7.00
CA LEU A 245 -16.74 -6.63 6.45
C LEU A 245 -16.72 -7.72 7.53
N ILE A 246 -15.86 -7.59 8.54
CA ILE A 246 -15.80 -8.52 9.69
C ILE A 246 -17.07 -8.41 10.51
N ASP A 247 -17.51 -7.19 10.84
CA ASP A 247 -18.72 -6.95 11.65
C ASP A 247 -19.99 -7.38 10.92
N ALA A 248 -20.02 -7.26 9.58
CA ALA A 248 -21.10 -7.78 8.75
C ALA A 248 -21.09 -9.32 8.64
N GLY A 249 -20.15 -10.02 9.28
CA GLY A 249 -20.01 -11.47 9.24
C GLY A 249 -19.58 -12.03 7.88
N LYS A 250 -19.02 -11.19 7.00
CA LYS A 250 -18.66 -11.56 5.61
C LYS A 250 -17.25 -12.08 5.44
N VAL A 251 -16.39 -11.93 6.46
CA VAL A 251 -14.98 -12.32 6.41
C VAL A 251 -14.72 -13.52 7.29
N THR A 252 -14.02 -14.50 6.76
CA THR A 252 -13.53 -15.68 7.47
C THR A 252 -12.20 -15.40 8.16
N VAL A 253 -11.28 -14.74 7.46
CA VAL A 253 -9.94 -14.39 7.96
C VAL A 253 -9.42 -13.11 7.29
N CYS A 254 -8.67 -12.33 8.05
CA CYS A 254 -7.99 -11.12 7.61
C CYS A 254 -6.51 -11.19 8.02
N SER A 255 -5.61 -11.23 7.05
CA SER A 255 -4.16 -11.32 7.25
C SER A 255 -3.48 -10.06 6.73
N GLY A 256 -2.64 -9.44 7.56
CA GLY A 256 -1.89 -8.23 7.21
C GLY A 256 -0.65 -8.04 8.07
N THR A 257 0.06 -6.92 7.90
CA THR A 257 1.24 -6.61 8.71
C THR A 257 0.93 -5.63 9.85
N ALA A 258 -0.10 -4.80 9.69
CA ALA A 258 -0.46 -3.78 10.68
C ALA A 258 -1.94 -3.41 10.61
N LEU A 259 -2.46 -2.93 11.73
CA LEU A 259 -3.73 -2.20 11.77
C LEU A 259 -3.45 -0.71 11.47
N SER A 260 -4.27 -0.11 10.62
CA SER A 260 -4.20 1.32 10.30
C SER A 260 -5.61 1.92 10.20
N PRO A 261 -6.41 1.81 11.26
CA PRO A 261 -7.78 2.32 11.28
C PRO A 261 -7.83 3.84 11.51
N SER A 262 -9.02 4.41 11.34
CA SER A 262 -9.35 5.74 11.85
C SER A 262 -9.38 5.76 13.39
N PRO A 263 -9.43 6.94 14.04
CA PRO A 263 -9.60 7.04 15.49
C PRO A 263 -10.83 6.26 16.01
N ASP A 264 -11.93 6.29 15.28
CA ASP A 264 -13.14 5.56 15.67
C ASP A 264 -13.03 4.07 15.38
N GLY A 265 -12.35 3.69 14.29
CA GLY A 265 -12.02 2.30 13.98
C GLY A 265 -11.13 1.68 15.06
N LEU A 266 -10.14 2.43 15.57
CA LEU A 266 -9.27 1.95 16.65
C LEU A 266 -10.05 1.72 17.95
N LYS A 267 -10.92 2.66 18.33
CA LYS A 267 -11.82 2.49 19.50
C LYS A 267 -12.70 1.26 19.34
N ARG A 268 -13.29 1.08 18.14
CA ARG A 268 -14.12 -0.09 17.80
C ARG A 268 -13.35 -1.40 17.93
N PHE A 269 -12.11 -1.42 17.43
CA PHE A 269 -11.21 -2.56 17.51
C PHE A 269 -10.97 -2.96 18.98
N TYR A 270 -10.54 -2.02 19.83
CA TYR A 270 -10.25 -2.33 21.22
C TYR A 270 -11.49 -2.71 22.02
N ALA A 271 -12.64 -2.11 21.72
CA ALA A 271 -13.89 -2.46 22.37
C ALA A 271 -14.37 -3.89 22.05
N ASN A 272 -13.95 -4.47 20.93
CA ASN A 272 -14.38 -5.79 20.44
C ASN A 272 -13.18 -6.69 20.08
N ILE A 273 -12.05 -6.49 20.72
CA ILE A 273 -10.80 -7.19 20.37
C ILE A 273 -10.93 -8.70 20.42
N ASP A 274 -11.71 -9.25 21.36
CA ASP A 274 -11.92 -10.69 21.50
C ASP A 274 -12.62 -11.33 20.28
N GLU A 275 -13.39 -10.56 19.53
CA GLU A 275 -13.99 -11.04 18.27
C GLU A 275 -13.03 -10.83 17.08
N TYR A 276 -12.38 -9.69 17.01
CA TYR A 276 -11.44 -9.41 15.94
C TYR A 276 -10.21 -10.33 15.95
N ARG A 277 -9.66 -10.63 17.14
CA ARG A 277 -8.51 -11.53 17.28
C ARG A 277 -8.75 -12.96 16.76
N LYS A 278 -10.00 -13.39 16.67
CA LYS A 278 -10.35 -14.71 16.09
C LYS A 278 -10.20 -14.74 14.57
N LYS A 279 -10.16 -13.57 13.93
CA LYS A 279 -10.18 -13.43 12.48
C LYS A 279 -8.95 -12.70 11.92
N ILE A 280 -8.21 -11.97 12.74
CA ILE A 280 -7.06 -11.16 12.30
C ILE A 280 -5.76 -11.88 12.65
N ILE A 281 -4.85 -11.94 11.66
CA ILE A 281 -3.49 -12.45 11.81
C ILE A 281 -2.52 -11.36 11.36
N LEU A 282 -1.58 -10.98 12.24
CA LEU A 282 -0.55 -9.98 11.96
C LEU A 282 0.79 -10.66 11.67
N ARG A 283 1.41 -10.31 10.53
CA ARG A 283 2.60 -10.98 9.99
C ARG A 283 3.72 -10.01 9.71
N PRO A 284 4.98 -10.47 9.62
CA PRO A 284 6.06 -9.66 9.05
C PRO A 284 5.71 -9.14 7.66
N GLN A 285 6.15 -7.93 7.35
CA GLN A 285 5.84 -7.26 6.07
C GLN A 285 6.36 -8.05 4.87
N GLU A 286 7.49 -8.73 5.00
CA GLU A 286 8.02 -9.62 3.96
C GLU A 286 7.08 -10.80 3.64
N ILE A 287 6.21 -11.18 4.57
CA ILE A 287 5.20 -12.22 4.37
C ILE A 287 3.90 -11.62 3.86
N SER A 288 3.36 -10.60 4.54
CA SER A 288 2.08 -9.98 4.13
C SER A 288 2.13 -9.39 2.71
N ASN A 289 3.30 -8.89 2.29
CA ASN A 289 3.52 -8.29 0.97
C ASN A 289 4.25 -9.24 -0.01
N ASN A 290 4.32 -10.53 0.28
CA ASN A 290 5.10 -11.45 -0.53
C ASN A 290 4.51 -11.68 -1.92
N PRO A 291 5.19 -11.29 -3.03
CA PRO A 291 4.68 -11.47 -4.38
C PRO A 291 4.43 -12.95 -4.77
N GLY A 292 5.25 -13.87 -4.25
CA GLY A 292 5.12 -15.30 -4.50
C GLY A 292 3.86 -15.88 -3.83
N ILE A 293 3.54 -15.43 -2.62
CA ILE A 293 2.30 -15.83 -1.93
C ILE A 293 1.10 -15.21 -2.66
N ALA A 294 1.13 -13.89 -2.92
CA ALA A 294 0.05 -13.18 -3.61
C ALA A 294 -0.33 -13.88 -4.93
N ARG A 295 0.67 -14.32 -5.72
CA ARG A 295 0.45 -15.08 -6.95
C ARG A 295 -0.16 -16.45 -6.69
N ARG A 296 0.35 -17.18 -5.71
CA ARG A 296 -0.06 -18.56 -5.44
C ARG A 296 -1.50 -18.65 -4.91
N ILE A 297 -1.89 -17.75 -4.01
CA ILE A 297 -3.25 -17.74 -3.46
C ILE A 297 -4.25 -16.97 -4.32
N GLY A 298 -3.78 -16.31 -5.39
CA GLY A 298 -4.63 -15.63 -6.36
C GLY A 298 -5.24 -14.34 -5.87
N VAL A 299 -4.46 -13.45 -5.23
CA VAL A 299 -4.97 -12.18 -4.67
C VAL A 299 -5.66 -11.31 -5.72
N ILE A 300 -6.79 -10.72 -5.38
CA ILE A 300 -7.41 -9.59 -6.08
C ILE A 300 -6.86 -8.31 -5.45
N ALA A 301 -5.99 -7.60 -6.18
CA ALA A 301 -5.33 -6.41 -5.70
C ALA A 301 -6.06 -5.13 -6.15
N MET A 302 -6.49 -4.33 -5.19
CA MET A 302 -7.15 -3.04 -5.42
C MET A 302 -6.29 -1.93 -4.83
N ASN A 303 -5.66 -1.14 -5.70
CA ASN A 303 -4.77 -0.06 -5.30
C ASN A 303 -5.23 1.28 -5.89
N THR A 304 -4.75 2.37 -5.32
CA THR A 304 -5.06 3.72 -5.81
C THR A 304 -3.90 4.25 -6.66
N ALA A 305 -4.25 5.10 -7.63
CA ALA A 305 -3.31 5.82 -8.47
C ALA A 305 -3.43 7.33 -8.24
N ILE A 306 -2.36 8.08 -8.49
CA ILE A 306 -2.41 9.53 -8.69
C ILE A 306 -2.94 9.82 -10.10
N GLU A 307 -2.40 9.11 -11.08
CA GLU A 307 -2.80 9.17 -12.48
C GLU A 307 -2.48 7.85 -13.19
N PHE A 308 -3.16 7.57 -14.28
CA PHE A 308 -2.78 6.54 -15.23
C PHE A 308 -2.93 7.04 -16.67
N ASP A 309 -2.11 6.50 -17.57
CA ASP A 309 -2.20 6.91 -18.96
C ASP A 309 -3.15 6.01 -19.78
N ILE A 310 -3.42 6.45 -21.00
CA ILE A 310 -4.31 5.71 -21.91
C ILE A 310 -3.77 4.33 -22.31
N PHE A 311 -2.47 4.07 -22.10
CA PHE A 311 -1.86 2.76 -22.39
C PHE A 311 -1.86 1.83 -21.17
N GLY A 312 -2.15 2.36 -19.98
CA GLY A 312 -2.27 1.60 -18.74
C GLY A 312 -1.02 1.61 -17.88
N ASN A 313 -0.07 2.53 -18.09
CA ASN A 313 0.96 2.80 -17.08
C ASN A 313 0.37 3.60 -15.93
N VAL A 314 0.81 3.32 -14.70
CA VAL A 314 0.30 3.94 -13.47
C VAL A 314 1.41 4.70 -12.75
N ASN A 315 1.08 5.92 -12.35
CA ASN A 315 1.85 6.72 -11.40
C ASN A 315 1.08 6.78 -10.08
N SER A 316 1.69 6.29 -9.01
CA SER A 316 1.14 6.30 -7.65
C SER A 316 1.99 7.12 -6.67
N THR A 317 3.11 7.71 -7.10
CA THR A 317 4.10 8.34 -6.23
C THR A 317 4.35 9.82 -6.50
N HIS A 318 4.35 10.27 -7.74
CA HIS A 318 4.79 11.61 -8.12
C HIS A 318 3.66 12.52 -8.62
N ILE A 319 3.71 13.80 -8.23
CA ILE A 319 2.86 14.85 -8.79
C ILE A 319 3.71 15.70 -9.72
N MET A 320 3.20 15.93 -10.95
CA MET A 320 3.84 16.76 -11.98
C MET A 320 5.31 16.37 -12.20
N GLY A 321 5.60 15.09 -12.26
CA GLY A 321 6.88 14.49 -12.59
C GLY A 321 7.93 14.49 -11.49
N SER A 322 8.02 15.54 -10.67
CA SER A 322 9.16 15.72 -9.77
C SER A 322 8.84 15.61 -8.29
N LYS A 323 7.58 15.81 -7.90
CA LYS A 323 7.21 15.92 -6.49
C LYS A 323 6.78 14.57 -5.95
N MET A 324 7.68 13.90 -5.25
CA MET A 324 7.38 12.68 -4.49
C MET A 324 6.34 12.96 -3.40
N MET A 325 5.30 12.12 -3.32
CA MET A 325 4.27 12.22 -2.30
C MET A 325 4.58 11.36 -1.09
N ASN A 326 4.63 10.05 -1.25
CA ASN A 326 4.85 9.13 -0.12
C ASN A 326 5.93 8.08 -0.44
N GLY A 327 5.73 7.29 -1.48
CA GLY A 327 6.52 6.16 -1.93
C GLY A 327 5.64 5.14 -2.64
N VAL A 328 6.25 4.15 -3.30
CA VAL A 328 5.52 3.08 -4.01
C VAL A 328 4.74 2.18 -3.05
N GLY A 329 5.22 2.07 -1.81
CA GLY A 329 4.59 1.22 -0.79
C GLY A 329 4.55 -0.25 -1.20
N GLY A 330 3.44 -0.91 -0.85
CA GLY A 330 3.18 -2.31 -1.19
C GLY A 330 2.42 -2.51 -2.52
N SER A 331 2.03 -1.45 -3.22
CA SER A 331 1.17 -1.58 -4.39
C SER A 331 1.79 -2.47 -5.48
N GLY A 332 3.08 -2.33 -5.76
CA GLY A 332 3.79 -3.15 -6.75
C GLY A 332 4.04 -4.59 -6.30
N ASP A 333 4.13 -4.83 -4.99
CA ASP A 333 4.24 -6.18 -4.44
C ASP A 333 3.03 -7.04 -4.82
N PHE A 334 1.85 -6.43 -4.79
CA PHE A 334 0.60 -7.09 -5.14
C PHE A 334 0.27 -6.98 -6.63
N ALA A 335 0.35 -5.77 -7.22
CA ALA A 335 -0.13 -5.49 -8.57
C ALA A 335 0.44 -6.45 -9.61
N ARG A 336 1.77 -6.61 -9.64
CA ARG A 336 2.45 -7.48 -10.60
C ARG A 336 2.12 -8.97 -10.43
N SER A 337 1.72 -9.39 -9.24
CA SER A 337 1.57 -10.80 -8.88
C SER A 337 0.14 -11.23 -8.60
N ALA A 338 -0.80 -10.30 -8.56
CA ALA A 338 -2.21 -10.58 -8.32
C ALA A 338 -2.84 -11.42 -9.44
N TYR A 339 -3.92 -12.13 -9.11
CA TYR A 339 -4.81 -12.76 -10.11
C TYR A 339 -5.56 -11.69 -10.91
N LEU A 340 -6.07 -10.68 -10.20
CA LEU A 340 -6.64 -9.46 -10.78
C LEU A 340 -5.99 -8.24 -10.17
N THR A 341 -5.49 -7.35 -11.01
CA THR A 341 -4.94 -6.06 -10.61
C THR A 341 -5.88 -4.94 -11.01
N ILE A 342 -6.36 -4.19 -10.04
CA ILE A 342 -7.31 -3.10 -10.22
C ILE A 342 -6.68 -1.81 -9.68
N PHE A 343 -6.64 -0.76 -10.51
CA PHE A 343 -6.26 0.58 -10.08
C PHE A 343 -7.46 1.51 -10.08
N CYS A 344 -7.70 2.16 -8.94
CA CYS A 344 -8.81 3.09 -8.73
C CYS A 344 -8.29 4.52 -8.57
N THR A 345 -8.97 5.49 -9.17
CA THR A 345 -8.76 6.92 -8.92
C THR A 345 -9.98 7.71 -9.35
N ASN A 346 -10.19 8.90 -8.78
CA ASN A 346 -11.17 9.83 -9.34
C ASN A 346 -10.68 10.30 -10.71
N SER A 347 -11.57 10.38 -11.69
CA SER A 347 -11.20 10.76 -13.07
C SER A 347 -10.62 12.17 -13.17
N VAL A 348 -10.93 13.04 -12.22
CA VAL A 348 -10.40 14.40 -12.12
C VAL A 348 -10.04 14.79 -10.68
N ALA A 349 -9.17 15.79 -10.55
CA ALA A 349 -8.79 16.42 -9.30
C ALA A 349 -8.83 17.97 -9.44
N LYS A 350 -8.66 18.70 -8.32
CA LYS A 350 -8.63 20.17 -8.32
C LYS A 350 -9.85 20.80 -8.99
N ASN A 351 -11.05 20.33 -8.63
CA ASN A 351 -12.32 20.81 -9.20
C ASN A 351 -12.39 20.68 -10.74
N GLY A 352 -11.76 19.63 -11.30
CA GLY A 352 -11.75 19.36 -12.73
C GLY A 352 -10.61 20.00 -13.51
N ASP A 353 -9.67 20.71 -12.87
CA ASP A 353 -8.50 21.28 -13.53
C ASP A 353 -7.38 20.27 -13.82
N ILE A 354 -7.40 19.13 -13.17
CA ILE A 354 -6.47 18.03 -13.39
C ILE A 354 -7.26 16.80 -13.84
N SER A 355 -6.86 16.20 -14.96
CA SER A 355 -7.29 14.85 -15.34
C SER A 355 -6.35 13.84 -14.69
N SER A 356 -6.91 12.79 -14.05
CA SER A 356 -6.14 11.65 -13.59
C SER A 356 -5.89 10.63 -14.69
N ILE A 357 -6.58 10.75 -15.83
CA ILE A 357 -6.31 9.99 -17.04
C ILE A 357 -5.61 10.90 -18.04
N VAL A 358 -4.37 10.55 -18.41
CA VAL A 358 -3.48 11.41 -19.17
C VAL A 358 -2.96 10.75 -20.45
N PRO A 359 -2.44 11.49 -21.43
CA PRO A 359 -1.80 10.89 -22.61
C PRO A 359 -0.63 9.97 -22.25
N TYR A 360 0.22 10.39 -21.31
CA TYR A 360 1.29 9.60 -20.71
C TYR A 360 1.54 10.06 -19.27
N VAL A 361 1.80 9.13 -18.36
CA VAL A 361 2.07 9.46 -16.95
C VAL A 361 3.38 10.17 -16.79
N SER A 362 3.47 11.05 -15.80
CA SER A 362 4.69 11.83 -15.54
C SER A 362 5.78 11.03 -14.79
N HIS A 363 5.42 9.88 -14.25
CA HIS A 363 6.29 8.88 -13.61
C HIS A 363 5.64 7.50 -13.75
N VAL A 364 6.41 6.45 -13.92
CA VAL A 364 5.89 5.07 -14.05
C VAL A 364 6.28 4.26 -12.83
N ASP A 365 5.30 3.96 -11.98
CA ASP A 365 5.47 3.03 -10.86
C ASP A 365 5.04 1.60 -11.25
N HIS A 366 3.98 1.48 -12.06
CA HIS A 366 3.49 0.22 -12.58
C HIS A 366 3.34 0.32 -14.10
N PRO A 367 4.15 -0.45 -14.87
CA PRO A 367 4.03 -0.44 -16.33
C PRO A 367 2.76 -1.16 -16.80
N GLU A 368 2.36 -0.91 -18.04
CA GLU A 368 1.20 -1.53 -18.68
C GLU A 368 1.16 -3.07 -18.57
N HIS A 369 2.32 -3.71 -18.42
CA HIS A 369 2.45 -5.17 -18.29
C HIS A 369 2.00 -5.71 -16.93
N ASP A 370 1.94 -4.84 -15.90
CA ASP A 370 1.60 -5.21 -14.53
C ASP A 370 0.17 -4.76 -14.15
N THR A 371 -0.58 -4.19 -15.10
CA THR A 371 -1.91 -3.62 -14.89
C THR A 371 -2.96 -4.35 -15.73
N MET A 372 -4.19 -4.46 -15.22
CA MET A 372 -5.26 -5.17 -15.90
C MET A 372 -6.53 -4.35 -15.99
N ILE A 373 -7.00 -3.80 -14.88
CA ILE A 373 -8.32 -3.18 -14.75
C ILE A 373 -8.17 -1.80 -14.15
N PHE A 374 -8.87 -0.84 -14.73
CA PHE A 374 -8.94 0.54 -14.26
C PHE A 374 -10.36 0.89 -13.87
N CYS A 375 -10.52 1.55 -12.74
CA CYS A 375 -11.82 1.98 -12.23
C CYS A 375 -11.77 3.45 -11.84
N THR A 376 -12.75 4.19 -12.34
CA THR A 376 -13.05 5.55 -11.88
C THR A 376 -14.54 5.64 -11.55
N GLU A 377 -15.02 6.77 -11.07
CA GLU A 377 -16.45 7.02 -10.89
C GLU A 377 -17.21 7.01 -12.23
N GLN A 378 -16.50 7.11 -13.36
CA GLN A 378 -17.10 7.06 -14.70
C GLN A 378 -17.37 5.61 -15.16
N GLY A 379 -16.62 4.61 -14.66
CA GLY A 379 -16.78 3.21 -15.03
C GLY A 379 -15.53 2.36 -14.85
N VAL A 380 -15.57 1.15 -15.44
CA VAL A 380 -14.49 0.17 -15.40
C VAL A 380 -13.99 -0.13 -16.81
N ALA A 381 -12.67 -0.11 -17.00
CA ALA A 381 -12.00 -0.58 -18.21
C ALA A 381 -11.26 -1.89 -17.89
N ASP A 382 -11.76 -2.99 -18.43
CA ASP A 382 -11.10 -4.29 -18.39
C ASP A 382 -10.15 -4.41 -19.58
N CYS A 383 -8.87 -4.22 -19.33
CA CYS A 383 -7.82 -4.19 -20.36
C CYS A 383 -7.16 -5.55 -20.61
N ARG A 384 -7.68 -6.63 -20.03
CA ARG A 384 -7.14 -7.98 -20.22
C ARG A 384 -7.23 -8.41 -21.70
N GLY A 385 -6.11 -8.89 -22.24
CA GLY A 385 -6.06 -9.37 -23.63
C GLY A 385 -6.12 -8.31 -24.71
N LEU A 386 -6.06 -7.01 -24.35
CA LEU A 386 -6.11 -5.90 -25.29
C LEU A 386 -4.71 -5.40 -25.68
N SER A 387 -4.54 -5.06 -26.95
CA SER A 387 -3.38 -4.32 -27.44
C SER A 387 -3.35 -2.88 -26.87
N PRO A 388 -2.20 -2.19 -26.87
CA PRO A 388 -2.13 -0.82 -26.35
C PRO A 388 -3.15 0.16 -26.95
N VAL A 389 -3.43 0.06 -28.24
CA VAL A 389 -4.42 0.93 -28.90
C VAL A 389 -5.87 0.59 -28.49
N GLU A 390 -6.20 -0.70 -28.36
CA GLU A 390 -7.52 -1.13 -27.86
C GLU A 390 -7.70 -0.70 -26.40
N ARG A 391 -6.67 -0.89 -25.59
CA ARG A 391 -6.61 -0.43 -24.19
C ARG A 391 -6.85 1.07 -24.11
N ALA A 392 -6.14 1.87 -24.93
CA ALA A 392 -6.30 3.31 -24.96
C ALA A 392 -7.74 3.74 -25.26
N ARG A 393 -8.37 3.16 -26.27
CA ARG A 393 -9.76 3.44 -26.61
C ARG A 393 -10.71 3.11 -25.46
N LEU A 394 -10.52 1.94 -24.83
CA LEU A 394 -11.38 1.49 -23.73
C LEU A 394 -11.22 2.36 -22.49
N ILE A 395 -9.97 2.70 -22.10
CA ILE A 395 -9.71 3.57 -20.95
C ILE A 395 -10.32 4.95 -21.17
N ILE A 396 -10.15 5.54 -22.35
CA ILE A 396 -10.77 6.84 -22.70
C ILE A 396 -12.30 6.74 -22.60
N GLU A 397 -12.89 5.69 -23.16
CA GLU A 397 -14.34 5.51 -23.17
C GLU A 397 -14.91 5.34 -21.76
N LYS A 398 -14.31 4.48 -20.93
CA LYS A 398 -14.88 4.04 -19.66
C LYS A 398 -14.45 4.84 -18.46
N CYS A 399 -13.20 5.35 -18.43
CA CYS A 399 -12.61 5.90 -17.22
C CYS A 399 -12.38 7.42 -17.28
N ALA A 400 -12.25 8.01 -18.48
CA ALA A 400 -11.96 9.44 -18.58
C ALA A 400 -13.19 10.31 -18.26
N HIS A 401 -12.95 11.44 -17.59
CA HIS A 401 -14.00 12.45 -17.36
C HIS A 401 -14.52 13.01 -18.70
N PRO A 402 -15.81 13.29 -18.84
CA PRO A 402 -16.41 13.80 -20.09
C PRO A 402 -15.67 15.01 -20.67
N ASP A 403 -15.22 15.94 -19.86
CA ASP A 403 -14.49 17.15 -20.30
C ASP A 403 -13.15 16.80 -20.98
N TYR A 404 -12.53 15.68 -20.63
CA TYR A 404 -11.20 15.28 -21.11
C TYR A 404 -11.25 14.22 -22.21
N LYS A 405 -12.37 13.48 -22.36
CA LYS A 405 -12.52 12.45 -23.42
C LYS A 405 -12.20 12.98 -24.82
N PRO A 406 -12.71 14.16 -25.27
CA PRO A 406 -12.39 14.67 -26.58
C PRO A 406 -10.90 14.95 -26.77
N MET A 407 -10.24 15.49 -25.73
CA MET A 407 -8.81 15.83 -25.78
C MET A 407 -7.93 14.56 -25.84
N LEU A 408 -8.28 13.51 -25.09
CA LEU A 408 -7.58 12.21 -25.13
C LEU A 408 -7.77 11.52 -26.46
N THR A 409 -8.99 11.55 -27.02
CA THR A 409 -9.28 11.02 -28.35
C THR A 409 -8.50 11.74 -29.44
N GLU A 410 -8.47 13.09 -29.39
CA GLU A 410 -7.68 13.92 -30.33
C GLU A 410 -6.20 13.54 -30.29
N TYR A 411 -5.63 13.39 -29.06
CA TYR A 411 -4.23 12.97 -28.89
C TYR A 411 -3.97 11.60 -29.50
N LEU A 412 -4.81 10.60 -29.19
CA LEU A 412 -4.65 9.23 -29.68
C LEU A 412 -4.70 9.17 -31.22
N GLU A 413 -5.68 9.85 -31.84
CA GLU A 413 -5.81 9.84 -33.31
C GLU A 413 -4.64 10.57 -33.98
N LYS A 414 -4.17 11.69 -33.42
CA LYS A 414 -2.95 12.36 -33.88
C LYS A 414 -1.72 11.45 -33.78
N ALA A 415 -1.57 10.75 -32.64
CA ALA A 415 -0.44 9.85 -32.42
C ALA A 415 -0.48 8.66 -33.42
N LEU A 416 -1.64 8.06 -33.63
CA LEU A 416 -1.83 7.01 -34.63
C LEU A 416 -1.44 7.48 -36.04
N ALA A 417 -1.91 8.64 -36.44
CA ALA A 417 -1.60 9.21 -37.76
C ALA A 417 -0.09 9.51 -37.93
N ALA A 418 0.52 10.13 -36.94
CA ALA A 418 1.93 10.51 -36.97
C ALA A 418 2.88 9.31 -36.97
N THR A 419 2.52 8.24 -36.27
CA THR A 419 3.34 7.03 -36.13
C THR A 419 2.97 5.92 -37.13
N LYS A 420 2.04 6.17 -38.05
CA LYS A 420 1.54 5.17 -39.03
C LYS A 420 1.00 3.90 -38.36
N ASN A 421 0.20 4.09 -37.31
CA ASN A 421 -0.38 3.02 -36.49
C ASN A 421 0.68 2.13 -35.78
N ALA A 422 1.69 2.76 -35.20
CA ALA A 422 2.66 2.04 -34.37
C ALA A 422 1.97 1.29 -33.21
N HIS A 423 2.63 0.27 -32.68
CA HIS A 423 2.13 -0.57 -31.60
C HIS A 423 1.71 0.26 -30.37
N THR A 424 2.56 1.22 -29.95
CA THR A 424 2.25 2.17 -28.88
C THR A 424 2.48 3.57 -29.45
N PRO A 425 1.43 4.19 -30.03
CA PRO A 425 1.57 5.48 -30.70
C PRO A 425 1.78 6.59 -29.67
N MET A 426 2.87 7.35 -29.80
CA MET A 426 3.22 8.45 -28.90
C MET A 426 3.71 9.67 -29.69
N LEU A 427 3.28 10.85 -29.24
CA LEU A 427 3.83 12.14 -29.66
C LEU A 427 4.78 12.63 -28.57
N LEU A 428 6.09 12.54 -28.81
CA LEU A 428 7.12 12.82 -27.79
C LEU A 428 7.06 14.24 -27.23
N ASP A 429 6.68 15.20 -28.04
CA ASP A 429 6.54 16.62 -27.68
C ASP A 429 5.20 16.95 -26.99
N GLU A 430 4.20 16.10 -27.14
CA GLU A 430 2.86 16.30 -26.56
C GLU A 430 2.55 15.36 -25.36
N ALA A 431 3.28 14.28 -25.19
CA ALA A 431 2.98 13.24 -24.20
C ALA A 431 2.82 13.78 -22.77
N LEU A 432 3.64 14.74 -22.37
CA LEU A 432 3.59 15.41 -21.07
C LEU A 432 3.08 16.85 -21.12
N SER A 433 2.48 17.26 -22.25
CA SER A 433 2.04 18.65 -22.45
C SER A 433 0.95 19.10 -21.46
N TRP A 434 0.14 18.17 -20.97
CA TRP A 434 -0.92 18.47 -19.98
C TRP A 434 -0.32 18.82 -18.62
N HIS A 435 0.67 18.07 -18.16
CA HIS A 435 1.41 18.36 -16.92
C HIS A 435 2.13 19.71 -17.01
N LYS A 436 2.80 19.97 -18.15
CA LYS A 436 3.44 21.26 -18.40
C LYS A 436 2.42 22.40 -18.35
N ARG A 437 1.30 22.28 -19.05
CA ARG A 437 0.23 23.29 -19.07
C ARG A 437 -0.29 23.56 -17.65
N PHE A 438 -0.56 22.51 -16.87
CA PHE A 438 -1.00 22.70 -15.49
C PHE A 438 0.02 23.49 -14.66
N THR A 439 1.31 23.23 -14.81
CA THR A 439 2.34 23.98 -14.06
C THR A 439 2.44 25.44 -14.48
N GLU A 440 2.10 25.77 -15.72
CA GLU A 440 2.15 27.12 -16.28
C GLU A 440 0.84 27.91 -16.04
N THR A 441 -0.31 27.26 -16.09
CA THR A 441 -1.63 27.93 -16.12
C THR A 441 -2.55 27.56 -14.94
N GLY A 442 -2.24 26.49 -14.20
CA GLY A 442 -3.11 25.97 -13.15
C GLY A 442 -4.21 25.03 -13.64
N SER A 443 -4.30 24.73 -14.95
CA SER A 443 -5.26 23.81 -15.51
C SER A 443 -4.66 22.95 -16.63
N MET A 444 -5.09 21.67 -16.73
CA MET A 444 -4.77 20.81 -17.87
C MET A 444 -5.68 21.07 -19.08
N LYS A 445 -6.78 21.78 -18.89
CA LYS A 445 -7.70 22.17 -19.98
C LYS A 445 -7.03 23.15 -20.95
N LYS A 446 -7.45 23.09 -22.24
CA LYS A 446 -7.00 24.04 -23.28
C LYS A 446 -7.61 25.40 -23.06
#